data_96454e66d5eb3b4bfc59130791ef832c
#
_entry.id   96454e66d5eb3b4bfc59130791ef832c
#
_cell.length_a   1.000
_cell.length_b   1.000
_cell.length_c   1.000
_cell.angle_alpha   90.00
_cell.angle_beta   90.00
_cell.angle_gamma   90.00
#
_symmetry.space_group_name_H-M   'P 1'
#
loop_
_entity.id
_entity.type
_entity.pdbx_description
1 polymer ?
#
loop_
_entity_poly.entity_id
_entity_poly.type
_entity_poly.pdbx_seq_one_letter_code
_entity_poly.pdbx_strand_id
1 'polypeptide(L)'
;LGDVYKRQELARAAAARAMEQTRLDMLGDALCAPGSSAAAATAPCMTELETLRLLCKLIPTEMVREKRTRAALVKAESNGRACLKILRDVLNMSIQLGMANDNRDRLFPGQPSTLTKRSMPYFLRAKVCLGDFYTNVSNARMRQALVERAPIMDLADLTRLPGKKNKPLDADGMQKSIETSYTQCQHVCTYAQHEIRISLAREAALRTFQTETEEQIRAAEERVRQARAYALEGEEGKLALLIEALPDEHDGPRPPPLAALGLDED
;
A
#
# COMPACT_ATOMS: atom_id res chain seq x y z
N LEU A 1 6.29 -8.91 -48.48
CA LEU A 1 6.47 -10.38 -48.41
C LEU A 1 7.70 -10.78 -47.58
N GLY A 2 8.88 -10.11 -47.70
CA GLY A 2 10.09 -10.45 -46.93
C GLY A 2 9.98 -10.34 -45.41
N ASP A 3 9.19 -9.37 -44.90
CA ASP A 3 9.05 -9.16 -43.45
C ASP A 3 8.11 -10.20 -42.82
N VAL A 4 7.14 -10.72 -43.54
CA VAL A 4 6.24 -11.78 -43.05
C VAL A 4 7.01 -13.08 -42.88
N TYR A 5 7.85 -13.43 -43.86
CA TYR A 5 8.71 -14.62 -43.77
C TYR A 5 9.71 -14.54 -42.59
N LYS A 6 10.35 -13.40 -42.38
CA LYS A 6 11.26 -13.21 -41.23
C LYS A 6 10.52 -13.34 -39.89
N ARG A 7 9.31 -12.81 -39.77
CA ARG A 7 8.50 -12.99 -38.55
C ARG A 7 8.11 -14.44 -38.30
N GLN A 8 7.78 -15.19 -39.38
CA GLN A 8 7.46 -16.61 -39.27
C GLN A 8 8.70 -17.45 -38.87
N GLU A 9 9.88 -17.15 -39.44
CA GLU A 9 11.13 -17.80 -39.02
C GLU A 9 11.50 -17.52 -37.59
N LEU A 10 11.37 -16.27 -37.13
CA LEU A 10 11.60 -15.90 -35.74
C LEU A 10 10.61 -16.57 -34.79
N ALA A 11 9.34 -16.68 -35.18
CA ALA A 11 8.33 -17.36 -34.39
C ALA A 11 8.61 -18.87 -34.28
N ARG A 12 9.02 -19.52 -35.39
CA ARG A 12 9.43 -20.93 -35.42
C ARG A 12 10.68 -21.17 -34.56
N ALA A 13 11.68 -20.32 -34.67
CA ALA A 13 12.90 -20.44 -33.86
C ALA A 13 12.61 -20.22 -32.37
N ALA A 14 11.70 -19.29 -32.02
CA ALA A 14 11.26 -19.08 -30.64
C ALA A 14 10.46 -20.28 -30.09
N ALA A 15 9.59 -20.87 -30.91
CA ALA A 15 8.83 -22.06 -30.54
C ALA A 15 9.76 -23.29 -30.34
N ALA A 16 10.71 -23.50 -31.25
CA ALA A 16 11.71 -24.57 -31.11
C ALA A 16 12.54 -24.43 -29.83
N ARG A 17 13.00 -23.21 -29.51
CA ARG A 17 13.74 -22.95 -28.27
C ARG A 17 12.87 -23.18 -27.02
N ALA A 18 11.61 -22.80 -27.08
CA ALA A 18 10.67 -23.04 -25.96
C ALA A 18 10.44 -24.55 -25.74
N MET A 19 10.29 -25.34 -26.81
CA MET A 19 10.15 -26.80 -26.72
C MET A 19 11.43 -27.44 -26.17
N GLU A 20 12.59 -27.04 -26.63
CA GLU A 20 13.87 -27.54 -26.14
C GLU A 20 14.08 -27.17 -24.67
N GLN A 21 13.71 -25.96 -24.26
CA GLN A 21 13.74 -25.56 -22.86
C GLN A 21 12.80 -26.41 -21.99
N THR A 22 11.58 -26.67 -22.47
CA THR A 22 10.62 -27.53 -21.75
C THR A 22 11.16 -28.96 -21.61
N ARG A 23 11.80 -29.49 -22.67
CA ARG A 23 12.43 -30.80 -22.65
C ARG A 23 13.58 -30.87 -21.64
N LEU A 24 14.44 -29.86 -21.60
CA LEU A 24 15.53 -29.75 -20.60
C LEU A 24 14.99 -29.61 -19.17
N ASP A 25 13.90 -28.88 -18.98
CA ASP A 25 13.26 -28.75 -17.68
C ASP A 25 12.65 -30.08 -17.21
N MET A 26 11.98 -30.83 -18.09
CA MET A 26 11.45 -32.17 -17.80
C MET A 26 12.57 -33.19 -17.48
N LEU A 27 13.66 -33.16 -18.23
CA LEU A 27 14.85 -34.00 -17.94
C LEU A 27 15.48 -33.63 -16.59
N GLY A 28 15.61 -32.30 -16.34
CA GLY A 28 16.10 -31.80 -15.05
C GLY A 28 15.24 -32.25 -13.89
N ASP A 29 13.90 -32.21 -14.03
CA ASP A 29 12.98 -32.65 -12.99
C ASP A 29 13.03 -34.17 -12.76
N ALA A 30 13.17 -34.97 -13.83
CA ALA A 30 13.32 -36.42 -13.71
C ALA A 30 14.63 -36.83 -13.01
N LEU A 31 15.73 -36.15 -13.30
CA LEU A 31 17.03 -36.40 -12.67
C LEU A 31 17.11 -35.84 -11.26
N CYS A 32 16.38 -34.79 -10.95
CA CYS A 32 16.25 -34.20 -9.63
C CYS A 32 15.10 -34.85 -8.81
N ALA A 33 14.69 -36.07 -9.17
CA ALA A 33 13.68 -36.80 -8.41
C ALA A 33 14.12 -36.94 -6.93
N PRO A 34 13.17 -36.94 -5.98
CA PRO A 34 13.48 -37.00 -4.55
C PRO A 34 14.40 -38.21 -4.22
N GLY A 35 15.55 -37.95 -3.63
CA GLY A 35 16.53 -38.95 -3.26
C GLY A 35 17.71 -39.13 -4.23
N SER A 36 17.75 -38.41 -5.36
CA SER A 36 18.92 -38.40 -6.25
C SER A 36 20.04 -37.49 -5.71
N SER A 37 21.29 -37.78 -6.10
CA SER A 37 22.45 -36.94 -5.76
C SER A 37 22.30 -35.53 -6.36
N ALA A 38 21.70 -35.45 -7.53
CA ALA A 38 21.39 -34.17 -8.22
C ALA A 38 20.32 -33.34 -7.47
N ALA A 39 19.31 -34.00 -6.88
CA ALA A 39 18.34 -33.32 -6.04
C ALA A 39 18.98 -32.71 -4.78
N ALA A 40 19.89 -33.44 -4.15
CA ALA A 40 20.63 -32.95 -2.99
C ALA A 40 21.51 -31.72 -3.33
N ALA A 41 22.16 -31.74 -4.50
CA ALA A 41 23.01 -30.65 -4.97
C ALA A 41 22.19 -29.37 -5.35
N THR A 42 20.98 -29.54 -5.87
CA THR A 42 20.13 -28.43 -6.30
C THR A 42 19.19 -27.89 -5.20
N ALA A 43 18.95 -28.67 -4.15
CA ALA A 43 18.03 -28.33 -3.06
C ALA A 43 18.22 -26.92 -2.46
N PRO A 44 19.43 -26.45 -2.11
CA PRO A 44 19.61 -25.11 -1.54
C PRO A 44 19.20 -24.00 -2.51
N CYS A 45 19.52 -24.14 -3.80
CA CYS A 45 19.14 -23.17 -4.82
C CYS A 45 17.61 -23.15 -5.06
N MET A 46 16.97 -24.31 -5.01
CA MET A 46 15.52 -24.44 -5.13
C MET A 46 14.80 -23.79 -3.95
N THR A 47 15.28 -24.04 -2.72
CA THR A 47 14.71 -23.42 -1.50
C THR A 47 14.83 -21.89 -1.53
N GLU A 48 15.98 -21.37 -1.98
CA GLU A 48 16.18 -19.93 -2.16
C GLU A 48 15.19 -19.38 -3.18
N LEU A 49 15.05 -20.01 -4.34
CA LEU A 49 14.14 -19.59 -5.39
C LEU A 49 12.68 -19.57 -4.93
N GLU A 50 12.24 -20.62 -4.22
CA GLU A 50 10.90 -20.69 -3.65
C GLU A 50 10.65 -19.56 -2.65
N THR A 51 11.62 -19.28 -1.78
CA THR A 51 11.54 -18.18 -0.80
C THR A 51 11.40 -16.83 -1.50
N LEU A 52 12.21 -16.56 -2.52
CA LEU A 52 12.13 -15.32 -3.30
C LEU A 52 10.80 -15.19 -4.04
N ARG A 53 10.28 -16.28 -4.61
CA ARG A 53 8.97 -16.29 -5.28
C ARG A 53 7.82 -16.03 -4.29
N LEU A 54 7.90 -16.54 -3.06
CA LEU A 54 6.93 -16.25 -2.01
C LEU A 54 6.98 -14.78 -1.61
N LEU A 55 8.18 -14.20 -1.42
CA LEU A 55 8.35 -12.77 -1.14
C LEU A 55 7.76 -11.92 -2.26
N CYS A 56 8.05 -12.24 -3.52
CA CYS A 56 7.54 -11.52 -4.68
C CYS A 56 6.00 -11.53 -4.75
N LYS A 57 5.34 -12.61 -4.31
CA LYS A 57 3.87 -12.70 -4.23
C LYS A 57 3.28 -11.86 -3.09
N LEU A 58 4.02 -11.62 -2.00
CA LEU A 58 3.56 -10.85 -0.86
C LEU A 58 3.64 -9.33 -1.11
N ILE A 59 4.64 -8.87 -1.87
CA ILE A 59 4.87 -7.43 -2.11
C ILE A 59 3.64 -6.70 -2.69
N PRO A 60 2.95 -7.20 -3.74
CA PRO A 60 1.75 -6.55 -4.26
C PRO A 60 0.63 -6.40 -3.22
N THR A 61 0.50 -7.38 -2.31
CA THR A 61 -0.49 -7.35 -1.22
C THR A 61 -0.17 -6.23 -0.24
N GLU A 62 1.10 -6.07 0.14
CA GLU A 62 1.56 -4.98 1.01
C GLU A 62 1.41 -3.61 0.32
N MET A 63 1.69 -3.51 -0.97
CA MET A 63 1.47 -2.28 -1.74
C MET A 63 -0.02 -1.87 -1.76
N VAL A 64 -0.93 -2.83 -1.92
CA VAL A 64 -2.38 -2.57 -1.83
C VAL A 64 -2.75 -2.14 -0.41
N ARG A 65 -2.17 -2.75 0.62
CA ARG A 65 -2.35 -2.38 2.02
C ARG A 65 -1.92 -0.93 2.27
N GLU A 66 -0.72 -0.53 1.80
CA GLU A 66 -0.23 0.85 1.92
C GLU A 66 -1.13 1.85 1.19
N LYS A 67 -1.59 1.55 -0.01
CA LYS A 67 -2.53 2.42 -0.74
C LYS A 67 -3.84 2.64 0.02
N ARG A 68 -4.40 1.58 0.61
CA ARG A 68 -5.63 1.66 1.41
C ARG A 68 -5.41 2.43 2.73
N THR A 69 -4.25 2.24 3.36
CA THR A 69 -3.84 2.98 4.56
C THR A 69 -3.73 4.47 4.26
N ARG A 70 -3.03 4.83 3.18
CA ARG A 70 -2.90 6.22 2.73
C ARG A 70 -4.25 6.86 2.40
N ALA A 71 -5.15 6.13 1.74
CA ALA A 71 -6.49 6.64 1.46
C ALA A 71 -7.27 6.98 2.74
N ALA A 72 -7.10 6.20 3.81
CA ALA A 72 -7.69 6.51 5.12
C ALA A 72 -7.03 7.74 5.77
N LEU A 73 -5.70 7.87 5.68
CA LEU A 73 -4.97 9.04 6.20
C LEU A 73 -5.32 10.33 5.45
N VAL A 74 -5.52 10.28 4.13
CA VAL A 74 -5.98 11.42 3.32
C VAL A 74 -7.39 11.86 3.75
N LYS A 75 -8.28 10.92 4.03
CA LYS A 75 -9.61 11.25 4.60
C LYS A 75 -9.48 11.88 5.98
N ALA A 76 -8.59 11.35 6.83
CA ALA A 76 -8.32 11.93 8.14
C ALA A 76 -7.81 13.37 7.99
N GLU A 77 -6.82 13.61 7.13
CA GLU A 77 -6.30 14.95 6.87
C GLU A 77 -7.39 15.92 6.40
N SER A 78 -8.26 15.49 5.48
CA SER A 78 -9.41 16.30 5.00
C SER A 78 -10.34 16.68 6.16
N ASN A 79 -10.66 15.74 7.05
CA ASN A 79 -11.49 15.99 8.23
C ASN A 79 -10.78 16.92 9.24
N GLY A 80 -9.48 16.76 9.44
CA GLY A 80 -8.68 17.67 10.25
C GLY A 80 -8.67 19.10 9.70
N ARG A 81 -8.49 19.25 8.39
CA ARG A 81 -8.57 20.57 7.73
C ARG A 81 -9.96 21.19 7.83
N ALA A 82 -11.03 20.40 7.71
CA ALA A 82 -12.39 20.88 7.91
C ALA A 82 -12.62 21.38 9.34
N CYS A 83 -12.14 20.62 10.34
CA CYS A 83 -12.15 21.04 11.74
C CYS A 83 -11.38 22.36 11.93
N LEU A 84 -10.17 22.45 11.39
CA LEU A 84 -9.32 23.65 11.46
C LEU A 84 -9.99 24.88 10.86
N LYS A 85 -10.66 24.73 9.71
CA LYS A 85 -11.43 25.80 9.08
C LYS A 85 -12.55 26.29 9.99
N ILE A 86 -13.32 25.36 10.56
CA ILE A 86 -14.42 25.70 11.49
C ILE A 86 -13.88 26.46 12.71
N LEU A 87 -12.78 26.00 13.31
CA LEU A 87 -12.17 26.67 14.46
C LEU A 87 -11.67 28.07 14.11
N ARG A 88 -11.11 28.26 12.91
CA ARG A 88 -10.71 29.59 12.41
C ARG A 88 -11.90 30.51 12.28
N ASP A 89 -13.02 30.02 11.72
CA ASP A 89 -14.24 30.83 11.55
C ASP A 89 -14.80 31.24 12.92
N VAL A 90 -14.76 30.33 13.92
CA VAL A 90 -15.16 30.64 15.30
C VAL A 90 -14.22 31.66 15.95
N LEU A 91 -12.90 31.54 15.74
CA LEU A 91 -11.93 32.49 16.24
C LEU A 91 -12.17 33.90 15.67
N ASN A 92 -12.40 34.00 14.36
CA ASN A 92 -12.74 35.27 13.70
C ASN A 92 -14.03 35.88 14.25
N MET A 93 -15.07 35.04 14.49
CA MET A 93 -16.30 35.49 15.14
C MET A 93 -16.04 36.00 16.56
N SER A 94 -15.15 35.36 17.34
CA SER A 94 -14.84 35.77 18.70
C SER A 94 -14.17 37.14 18.74
N ILE A 95 -13.24 37.38 17.80
CA ILE A 95 -12.56 38.70 17.67
C ILE A 95 -13.56 39.79 17.31
N GLN A 96 -14.43 39.55 16.32
CA GLN A 96 -15.43 40.55 15.88
C GLN A 96 -16.45 40.84 16.97
N LEU A 97 -16.88 39.86 17.73
CA LEU A 97 -17.88 40.03 18.80
C LEU A 97 -17.25 40.59 20.08
N GLY A 98 -15.96 40.28 20.37
CA GLY A 98 -15.21 40.86 21.46
C GLY A 98 -15.10 42.39 21.34
N MET A 99 -14.85 42.88 20.11
CA MET A 99 -14.84 44.34 19.83
C MET A 99 -16.21 45.00 19.97
N ALA A 100 -17.30 44.26 19.85
CA ALA A 100 -18.67 44.79 19.88
C ALA A 100 -19.37 44.69 21.24
N ASN A 101 -18.90 43.82 22.17
CA ASN A 101 -19.67 43.38 23.36
C ASN A 101 -19.10 43.80 24.72
N ASP A 102 -18.01 44.56 24.78
CA ASP A 102 -17.43 45.01 26.08
C ASP A 102 -18.44 45.71 27.03
N ASN A 103 -19.53 46.26 26.49
CA ASN A 103 -20.55 46.92 27.28
C ASN A 103 -21.77 46.07 27.64
N ARG A 104 -22.01 44.93 26.96
CA ARG A 104 -23.24 44.15 27.15
C ARG A 104 -23.13 43.07 28.20
N ASP A 105 -21.94 42.45 28.36
CA ASP A 105 -21.70 41.41 29.35
C ASP A 105 -21.62 41.98 30.78
N ARG A 106 -21.36 43.30 30.90
CA ARG A 106 -21.46 44.03 32.17
C ARG A 106 -22.88 44.24 32.65
N LEU A 107 -23.86 44.31 31.72
CA LEU A 107 -25.25 44.60 32.03
C LEU A 107 -26.09 43.36 32.39
N PHE A 108 -25.68 42.16 31.97
CA PHE A 108 -26.43 40.93 32.18
C PHE A 108 -25.50 39.78 32.64
N PRO A 109 -24.97 39.82 33.88
CA PRO A 109 -24.13 38.75 34.40
C PRO A 109 -24.94 37.44 34.56
N GLY A 110 -24.48 36.38 33.94
CA GLY A 110 -25.06 35.03 34.08
C GLY A 110 -25.82 34.50 32.85
N GLN A 111 -26.03 35.29 31.81
CA GLN A 111 -26.50 34.77 30.54
C GLN A 111 -25.35 34.22 29.69
N PRO A 112 -25.52 33.08 28.99
CA PRO A 112 -24.50 32.60 28.05
C PRO A 112 -24.23 33.69 27.03
N SER A 113 -22.95 34.01 26.82
CA SER A 113 -22.54 35.10 25.92
C SER A 113 -23.13 34.87 24.50
N THR A 114 -23.41 35.93 23.79
CA THR A 114 -23.92 35.86 22.42
C THR A 114 -22.94 35.06 21.54
N LEU A 115 -21.66 35.09 21.86
CA LEU A 115 -20.61 34.30 21.22
C LEU A 115 -20.82 32.81 21.47
N THR A 116 -21.10 32.38 22.73
CA THR A 116 -21.35 30.97 23.06
C THR A 116 -22.52 30.41 22.27
N LYS A 117 -23.64 31.15 22.22
CA LYS A 117 -24.82 30.72 21.46
C LYS A 117 -24.59 30.58 19.97
N ARG A 118 -23.84 31.51 19.37
CA ARG A 118 -23.55 31.51 17.94
C ARG A 118 -22.49 30.52 17.54
N SER A 119 -21.49 30.28 18.37
CA SER A 119 -20.39 29.35 18.08
C SER A 119 -20.73 27.89 18.35
N MET A 120 -21.72 27.57 19.18
CA MET A 120 -22.12 26.22 19.55
C MET A 120 -22.31 25.26 18.33
N PRO A 121 -23.08 25.63 17.28
CA PRO A 121 -23.25 24.74 16.13
C PRO A 121 -21.94 24.41 15.41
N TYR A 122 -21.00 25.37 15.40
CA TYR A 122 -19.68 25.21 14.79
C TYR A 122 -18.83 24.24 15.61
N PHE A 123 -18.84 24.34 16.95
CA PHE A 123 -18.12 23.39 17.80
C PHE A 123 -18.66 21.98 17.68
N LEU A 124 -19.97 21.80 17.60
CA LEU A 124 -20.54 20.48 17.34
C LEU A 124 -20.05 19.89 16.01
N ARG A 125 -20.01 20.70 14.96
CA ARG A 125 -19.47 20.26 13.67
C ARG A 125 -17.97 19.97 13.75
N ALA A 126 -17.19 20.80 14.44
CA ALA A 126 -15.77 20.55 14.66
C ALA A 126 -15.53 19.24 15.41
N LYS A 127 -16.34 18.94 16.44
CA LYS A 127 -16.33 17.65 17.17
C LYS A 127 -16.59 16.45 16.25
N VAL A 128 -17.55 16.55 15.35
CA VAL A 128 -17.83 15.49 14.37
C VAL A 128 -16.62 15.32 13.42
N CYS A 129 -16.10 16.39 12.84
CA CYS A 129 -14.93 16.33 11.97
C CYS A 129 -13.71 15.71 12.70
N LEU A 130 -13.51 16.03 13.96
CA LEU A 130 -12.42 15.47 14.76
C LEU A 130 -12.66 13.99 15.08
N GLY A 131 -13.89 13.59 15.38
CA GLY A 131 -14.27 12.18 15.56
C GLY A 131 -14.02 11.36 14.31
N ASP A 132 -14.41 11.89 13.15
CA ASP A 132 -14.15 11.27 11.85
C ASP A 132 -12.64 11.20 11.54
N PHE A 133 -11.86 12.20 11.94
CA PHE A 133 -10.40 12.17 11.85
C PHE A 133 -9.83 10.96 12.60
N TYR A 134 -10.14 10.80 13.88
CA TYR A 134 -9.63 9.70 14.70
C TYR A 134 -10.12 8.34 14.23
N THR A 135 -11.35 8.25 13.75
CA THR A 135 -11.89 7.04 13.15
C THR A 135 -11.08 6.63 11.91
N ASN A 136 -10.77 7.57 11.02
CA ASN A 136 -9.96 7.29 9.84
C ASN A 136 -8.51 6.95 10.17
N VAL A 137 -7.89 7.59 11.17
CA VAL A 137 -6.56 7.20 11.67
C VAL A 137 -6.59 5.81 12.28
N SER A 138 -7.60 5.47 13.07
CA SER A 138 -7.77 4.12 13.62
C SER A 138 -7.89 3.07 12.51
N ASN A 139 -8.68 3.37 11.48
CA ASN A 139 -8.80 2.52 10.30
C ASN A 139 -7.48 2.34 9.54
N ALA A 140 -6.66 3.40 9.45
CA ALA A 140 -5.32 3.31 8.87
C ALA A 140 -4.41 2.41 9.71
N ARG A 141 -4.42 2.56 11.03
CA ARG A 141 -3.63 1.74 11.97
C ARG A 141 -4.04 0.28 11.99
N MET A 142 -5.33 -0.03 11.90
CA MET A 142 -5.80 -1.42 11.78
C MET A 142 -5.28 -2.11 10.51
N ARG A 143 -5.05 -1.35 9.44
CA ARG A 143 -4.50 -1.87 8.19
C ARG A 143 -2.97 -1.96 8.22
N GLN A 144 -2.33 -0.96 8.83
CA GLN A 144 -0.88 -0.86 8.90
C GLN A 144 -0.44 -0.46 10.32
N ALA A 145 0.13 -1.43 11.04
CA ALA A 145 0.56 -1.24 12.43
C ALA A 145 1.69 -0.20 12.59
N LEU A 146 2.41 0.09 11.50
CA LEU A 146 3.50 1.08 11.48
C LEU A 146 3.00 2.54 11.48
N VAL A 147 1.70 2.79 11.33
CA VAL A 147 1.11 4.12 11.49
C VAL A 147 1.15 4.50 12.97
N GLU A 148 1.77 5.61 13.29
CA GLU A 148 1.89 6.09 14.67
C GLU A 148 0.52 6.44 15.28
N ARG A 149 0.50 6.62 16.60
CA ARG A 149 -0.72 7.11 17.27
C ARG A 149 -0.85 8.60 17.03
N ALA A 150 -2.07 9.02 16.63
CA ALA A 150 -2.35 10.45 16.52
C ALA A 150 -2.23 11.14 17.88
N PRO A 151 -1.73 12.38 17.92
CA PRO A 151 -1.77 13.19 19.13
C PRO A 151 -3.22 13.37 19.58
N ILE A 152 -3.44 13.30 20.88
CA ILE A 152 -4.77 13.51 21.46
C ILE A 152 -5.05 15.00 21.44
N MET A 153 -6.20 15.37 20.90
CA MET A 153 -6.69 16.72 20.94
C MET A 153 -8.02 16.75 21.70
N ASP A 154 -8.07 17.55 22.75
CA ASP A 154 -9.32 17.94 23.40
C ASP A 154 -9.82 19.25 22.80
N LEU A 155 -10.94 19.18 22.06
CA LEU A 155 -11.68 20.40 21.78
C LEU A 155 -12.16 20.94 23.12
N ALA A 156 -11.78 22.20 23.38
CA ALA A 156 -12.25 22.91 24.55
C ALA A 156 -13.74 22.69 24.73
N ASP A 157 -14.13 22.25 25.92
CA ASP A 157 -15.53 21.94 26.21
C ASP A 157 -16.33 23.23 26.40
N LEU A 158 -16.46 23.96 25.30
CA LEU A 158 -17.29 25.16 25.23
C LEU A 158 -18.79 24.83 25.32
N THR A 159 -19.11 23.54 25.34
CA THR A 159 -20.47 23.02 25.50
C THR A 159 -20.88 22.83 26.96
N ARG A 160 -19.93 22.94 27.90
CA ARG A 160 -20.29 22.94 29.31
C ARG A 160 -21.05 24.24 29.61
N LEU A 161 -22.36 24.14 29.53
CA LEU A 161 -23.23 25.13 30.18
C LEU A 161 -22.73 25.29 31.62
N PRO A 162 -22.64 26.51 32.13
CA PRO A 162 -22.17 26.76 33.48
C PRO A 162 -23.11 26.04 34.46
N GLY A 163 -22.76 24.78 34.81
CA GLY A 163 -23.33 24.09 35.95
C GLY A 163 -22.85 24.81 37.21
N LYS A 164 -23.64 24.84 38.25
CA LYS A 164 -23.53 25.60 39.51
C LYS A 164 -22.17 25.64 40.22
N LYS A 165 -21.11 25.09 39.67
CA LYS A 165 -19.74 25.08 40.24
C LYS A 165 -18.64 25.68 39.36
N ASN A 166 -18.92 26.03 38.11
CA ASN A 166 -17.89 26.65 37.25
C ASN A 166 -18.34 28.04 36.87
N LYS A 167 -17.51 29.05 37.19
CA LYS A 167 -17.68 30.40 36.65
C LYS A 167 -17.79 30.31 35.12
N PRO A 168 -18.71 31.07 34.51
CA PRO A 168 -18.74 31.17 33.05
C PRO A 168 -17.34 31.62 32.59
N LEU A 169 -16.82 30.97 31.55
CA LEU A 169 -15.61 31.47 30.88
C LEU A 169 -15.90 32.90 30.43
N ASP A 170 -15.06 33.83 30.86
CA ASP A 170 -15.07 35.18 30.33
C ASP A 170 -14.69 35.17 28.83
N ALA A 171 -14.89 36.24 28.13
CA ALA A 171 -14.62 36.29 26.69
C ALA A 171 -13.17 35.99 26.35
N ASP A 172 -12.22 36.40 27.20
CA ASP A 172 -10.79 36.15 27.04
C ASP A 172 -10.44 34.69 27.27
N GLY A 173 -11.02 34.05 28.29
CA GLY A 173 -10.83 32.63 28.56
C GLY A 173 -11.37 31.75 27.43
N MET A 174 -12.48 32.16 26.84
CA MET A 174 -13.08 31.50 25.70
C MET A 174 -12.21 31.63 24.45
N GLN A 175 -11.70 32.83 24.17
CA GLN A 175 -10.80 33.05 23.04
C GLN A 175 -9.54 32.22 23.17
N LYS A 176 -8.85 32.23 24.32
CA LYS A 176 -7.66 31.40 24.59
C LYS A 176 -7.94 29.93 24.42
N SER A 177 -9.11 29.46 24.84
CA SER A 177 -9.52 28.06 24.68
C SER A 177 -9.70 27.68 23.20
N ILE A 178 -10.27 28.58 22.38
CA ILE A 178 -10.40 28.39 20.94
C ILE A 178 -9.03 28.39 20.26
N GLU A 179 -8.14 29.31 20.62
CA GLU A 179 -6.77 29.41 20.11
C GLU A 179 -5.98 28.13 20.43
N THR A 180 -6.10 27.61 21.65
CA THR A 180 -5.48 26.35 22.05
C THR A 180 -6.00 25.18 21.20
N SER A 181 -7.32 25.07 21.04
CA SER A 181 -7.93 24.04 20.20
C SER A 181 -7.51 24.17 18.73
N TYR A 182 -7.39 25.39 18.22
CA TYR A 182 -6.90 25.67 16.87
C TYR A 182 -5.45 25.17 16.68
N THR A 183 -4.56 25.51 17.61
CA THR A 183 -3.15 25.08 17.58
C THR A 183 -3.04 23.56 17.65
N GLN A 184 -3.78 22.91 18.55
CA GLN A 184 -3.82 21.46 18.63
C GLN A 184 -4.31 20.83 17.33
N CYS A 185 -5.34 21.42 16.70
CA CYS A 185 -5.86 20.95 15.40
C CYS A 185 -4.81 21.08 14.29
N GLN A 186 -3.98 22.13 14.31
CA GLN A 186 -2.84 22.25 13.40
C GLN A 186 -1.87 21.09 13.56
N HIS A 187 -1.52 20.71 14.80
CA HIS A 187 -0.64 19.59 15.08
C HIS A 187 -1.22 18.26 14.57
N VAL A 188 -2.52 18.06 14.74
CA VAL A 188 -3.24 16.88 14.22
C VAL A 188 -3.19 16.82 12.68
N CYS A 189 -3.36 17.96 12.00
CA CYS A 189 -3.23 18.02 10.54
C CYS A 189 -1.80 17.74 10.08
N THR A 190 -0.79 18.31 10.77
CA THR A 190 0.63 18.08 10.47
C THR A 190 1.00 16.61 10.65
N TYR A 191 0.51 15.97 11.72
CA TYR A 191 0.66 14.53 11.92
C TYR A 191 0.12 13.74 10.73
N ALA A 192 -1.12 14.01 10.28
CA ALA A 192 -1.70 13.27 9.16
C ALA A 192 -0.89 13.44 7.87
N GLN A 193 -0.40 14.65 7.59
CA GLN A 193 0.48 14.92 6.44
C GLN A 193 1.80 14.17 6.54
N HIS A 194 2.37 14.07 7.73
CA HIS A 194 3.60 13.32 7.99
C HIS A 194 3.38 11.83 7.71
N GLU A 195 2.33 11.23 8.24
CA GLU A 195 2.00 9.82 8.03
C GLU A 195 1.71 9.50 6.55
N ILE A 196 1.07 10.43 5.81
CA ILE A 196 0.88 10.28 4.36
C ILE A 196 2.23 10.22 3.63
N ARG A 197 3.19 11.09 4.00
CA ARG A 197 4.54 11.07 3.40
C ARG A 197 5.29 9.78 3.71
N ILE A 198 5.21 9.31 4.95
CA ILE A 198 5.81 8.02 5.36
C ILE A 198 5.19 6.87 4.57
N SER A 199 3.86 6.84 4.40
CA SER A 199 3.18 5.82 3.60
C SER A 199 3.62 5.85 2.13
N LEU A 200 3.84 7.03 1.55
CA LEU A 200 4.39 7.16 0.20
C LEU A 200 5.82 6.61 0.11
N ALA A 201 6.66 6.93 1.10
CA ALA A 201 8.04 6.42 1.16
C ALA A 201 8.07 4.88 1.30
N ARG A 202 7.19 4.31 2.14
CA ARG A 202 7.05 2.85 2.26
C ARG A 202 6.60 2.19 0.96
N GLU A 203 5.64 2.79 0.24
CA GLU A 203 5.22 2.28 -1.07
C GLU A 203 6.36 2.34 -2.09
N ALA A 204 7.15 3.41 -2.11
CA ALA A 204 8.32 3.53 -2.98
C ALA A 204 9.37 2.46 -2.65
N ALA A 205 9.67 2.25 -1.36
CA ALA A 205 10.59 1.20 -0.93
C ALA A 205 10.11 -0.21 -1.33
N LEU A 206 8.81 -0.49 -1.23
CA LEU A 206 8.24 -1.77 -1.68
C LEU A 206 8.41 -1.97 -3.19
N ARG A 207 8.29 -0.93 -4.01
CA ARG A 207 8.54 -1.01 -5.46
C ARG A 207 10.00 -1.30 -5.79
N THR A 208 10.93 -0.64 -5.09
CA THR A 208 12.36 -0.92 -5.25
C THR A 208 12.66 -2.36 -4.85
N PHE A 209 12.14 -2.79 -3.69
CA PHE A 209 12.30 -4.17 -3.21
C PHE A 209 11.68 -5.21 -4.16
N GLN A 210 10.58 -4.88 -4.82
CA GLN A 210 9.99 -5.73 -5.86
C GLN A 210 10.95 -5.94 -7.03
N THR A 211 11.51 -4.86 -7.58
CA THR A 211 12.48 -4.92 -8.69
C THR A 211 13.72 -5.71 -8.32
N GLU A 212 14.28 -5.46 -7.15
CA GLU A 212 15.45 -6.20 -6.63
C GLU A 212 15.15 -7.69 -6.45
N THR A 213 13.97 -8.03 -5.92
CA THR A 213 13.54 -9.42 -5.75
C THR A 213 13.34 -10.12 -7.10
N GLU A 214 12.76 -9.45 -8.09
CA GLU A 214 12.62 -9.98 -9.46
C GLU A 214 13.99 -10.24 -10.12
N GLU A 215 14.99 -9.40 -9.90
CA GLU A 215 16.36 -9.61 -10.37
C GLU A 215 17.00 -10.79 -9.64
N GLN A 216 16.82 -10.90 -8.32
CA GLN A 216 17.31 -12.05 -7.53
C GLN A 216 16.67 -13.36 -7.98
N ILE A 217 15.38 -13.36 -8.32
CA ILE A 217 14.69 -14.56 -8.86
C ILE A 217 15.36 -14.98 -10.17
N ARG A 218 15.62 -14.06 -11.11
CA ARG A 218 16.30 -14.39 -12.36
C ARG A 218 17.70 -14.97 -12.13
N ALA A 219 18.46 -14.38 -11.21
CA ALA A 219 19.78 -14.90 -10.84
C ALA A 219 19.70 -16.28 -10.16
N ALA A 220 18.69 -16.51 -9.31
CA ALA A 220 18.47 -17.81 -8.69
C ALA A 220 18.03 -18.87 -9.70
N GLU A 221 17.16 -18.54 -10.65
CA GLU A 221 16.77 -19.42 -11.75
C GLU A 221 17.97 -19.84 -12.62
N GLU A 222 18.88 -18.90 -12.88
CA GLU A 222 20.13 -19.20 -13.59
C GLU A 222 21.03 -20.16 -12.78
N ARG A 223 21.16 -19.93 -11.48
CA ARG A 223 21.93 -20.84 -10.59
C ARG A 223 21.33 -22.24 -10.55
N VAL A 224 20.01 -22.35 -10.52
CA VAL A 224 19.33 -23.65 -10.60
C VAL A 224 19.63 -24.34 -11.93
N ARG A 225 19.60 -23.61 -13.07
CA ARG A 225 19.94 -24.15 -14.38
C ARG A 225 21.38 -24.65 -14.42
N GLN A 226 22.32 -23.87 -13.92
CA GLN A 226 23.74 -24.26 -13.86
C GLN A 226 23.95 -25.48 -12.96
N ALA A 227 23.34 -25.51 -11.77
CA ALA A 227 23.43 -26.64 -10.86
C ALA A 227 22.85 -27.91 -11.49
N ARG A 228 21.73 -27.80 -12.24
CA ARG A 228 21.17 -28.94 -12.99
C ARG A 228 22.11 -29.39 -14.11
N ALA A 229 22.72 -28.46 -14.87
CA ALA A 229 23.67 -28.82 -15.92
C ALA A 229 24.89 -29.59 -15.37
N TYR A 230 25.48 -29.11 -14.27
CA TYR A 230 26.58 -29.84 -13.60
C TYR A 230 26.17 -31.24 -13.11
N ALA A 231 24.97 -31.37 -12.59
CA ALA A 231 24.46 -32.67 -12.13
C ALA A 231 24.25 -33.63 -13.30
N LEU A 232 23.88 -33.12 -14.48
CA LEU A 232 23.72 -33.89 -15.71
C LEU A 232 25.05 -34.35 -16.29
N GLU A 233 26.07 -33.49 -16.33
CA GLU A 233 27.42 -33.86 -16.80
C GLU A 233 28.02 -34.99 -15.97
N GLY A 234 27.73 -35.07 -14.66
CA GLY A 234 28.21 -36.18 -13.79
C GLY A 234 27.46 -37.49 -13.95
N GLU A 235 26.34 -37.53 -14.69
CA GLU A 235 25.48 -38.72 -14.84
C GLU A 235 25.18 -39.04 -16.32
N GLU A 236 26.15 -38.85 -17.21
CA GLU A 236 25.99 -39.05 -18.67
C GLU A 236 25.35 -40.40 -19.05
N GLY A 237 25.68 -41.48 -18.32
CA GLY A 237 25.09 -42.78 -18.56
C GLY A 237 23.59 -42.88 -18.26
N LYS A 238 23.09 -42.15 -17.28
CA LYS A 238 21.65 -42.08 -16.96
C LYS A 238 20.91 -41.12 -17.92
N LEU A 239 21.58 -40.11 -18.40
CA LEU A 239 21.06 -39.15 -19.40
C LEU A 239 20.74 -39.89 -20.70
N ALA A 240 21.63 -40.76 -21.18
CA ALA A 240 21.42 -41.55 -22.39
C ALA A 240 20.15 -42.44 -22.29
N LEU A 241 19.93 -43.09 -21.14
CA LEU A 241 18.74 -43.93 -20.89
C LEU A 241 17.45 -43.08 -20.79
N LEU A 242 17.53 -41.86 -20.25
CA LEU A 242 16.39 -40.96 -20.15
C LEU A 242 16.03 -40.32 -21.51
N ILE A 243 17.02 -40.05 -22.36
CA ILE A 243 16.81 -39.56 -23.72
C ILE A 243 16.15 -40.66 -24.58
N GLU A 244 16.54 -41.90 -24.43
CA GLU A 244 15.89 -43.06 -25.08
C GLU A 244 14.45 -43.31 -24.60
N ALA A 245 14.12 -42.94 -23.36
CA ALA A 245 12.80 -43.09 -22.78
C ALA A 245 11.83 -41.93 -23.10
N LEU A 246 12.33 -40.82 -23.69
CA LEU A 246 11.47 -39.75 -24.12
C LEU A 246 10.66 -40.13 -25.37
N PRO A 247 9.34 -39.84 -25.43
CA PRO A 247 8.55 -40.14 -26.62
C PRO A 247 9.16 -39.44 -27.82
N ASP A 248 9.24 -40.16 -28.94
CA ASP A 248 9.75 -39.63 -30.21
C ASP A 248 8.96 -38.35 -30.62
N GLU A 249 9.68 -37.35 -31.14
CA GLU A 249 9.11 -36.08 -31.57
C GLU A 249 7.94 -36.17 -32.60
N HIS A 250 7.73 -37.41 -33.14
CA HIS A 250 6.68 -37.66 -34.14
C HIS A 250 5.29 -37.92 -33.52
N ASP A 251 5.18 -38.22 -32.22
CA ASP A 251 3.88 -38.47 -31.58
C ASP A 251 3.28 -37.24 -30.84
N GLY A 252 3.91 -36.08 -30.94
CA GLY A 252 3.33 -34.82 -30.47
C GLY A 252 2.09 -34.40 -31.28
N PRO A 253 1.11 -33.73 -30.67
CA PRO A 253 -0.04 -33.19 -31.38
C PRO A 253 0.48 -32.31 -32.53
N ARG A 254 0.11 -32.66 -33.78
CA ARG A 254 0.41 -31.83 -34.96
C ARG A 254 -0.02 -30.40 -34.68
N PRO A 255 0.83 -29.39 -34.94
CA PRO A 255 0.38 -28.00 -34.83
C PRO A 255 -0.90 -27.82 -35.63
N PRO A 256 -1.91 -27.11 -35.13
CA PRO A 256 -3.15 -26.89 -35.83
C PRO A 256 -2.85 -26.29 -37.22
N PRO A 257 -3.58 -26.69 -38.26
CA PRO A 257 -3.37 -26.15 -39.62
C PRO A 257 -3.53 -24.62 -39.57
N LEU A 258 -2.74 -23.90 -40.36
CA LEU A 258 -2.69 -22.42 -40.38
C LEU A 258 -4.08 -21.77 -40.56
N ALA A 259 -5.02 -22.44 -41.23
CA ALA A 259 -6.41 -22.03 -41.35
C ALA A 259 -7.16 -21.92 -39.97
N ALA A 260 -6.74 -22.66 -38.97
CA ALA A 260 -7.34 -22.57 -37.62
C ALA A 260 -6.85 -21.35 -36.82
N LEU A 261 -5.86 -20.62 -37.30
CA LEU A 261 -5.29 -19.42 -36.69
C LEU A 261 -5.85 -18.11 -37.27
N GLY A 262 -6.88 -18.19 -38.18
CA GLY A 262 -7.53 -17.00 -38.73
C GLY A 262 -6.61 -16.14 -39.62
N LEU A 263 -5.58 -16.73 -40.20
CA LEU A 263 -4.71 -16.11 -41.21
C LEU A 263 -5.14 -16.54 -42.59
N ASP A 264 -6.38 -16.17 -42.99
CA ASP A 264 -6.79 -16.24 -44.39
C ASP A 264 -5.98 -15.18 -45.15
N GLU A 265 -5.47 -15.64 -46.31
CA GLU A 265 -4.74 -14.80 -47.25
C GLU A 265 -5.68 -13.72 -47.80
N ASP A 266 -5.36 -12.46 -47.60
CA ASP A 266 -5.72 -11.33 -48.44
C ASP A 266 -4.45 -10.72 -49.07
#